data_7e4630918e450ff4bdcaf1fc412db2bf
#
_entry.id   7e4630918e450ff4bdcaf1fc412db2bf
#
_cell.length_a   1.000
_cell.length_b   1.000
_cell.length_c   1.000
_cell.angle_alpha   90.00
_cell.angle_beta   90.00
_cell.angle_gamma   90.00
#
_symmetry.space_group_name_H-M   'P 1'
#
loop_
_entity.id
_entity.type
_entity.pdbx_description
1 polymer ?
#
loop_
_entity_poly.entity_id
_entity_poly.type
_entity_poly.pdbx_seq_one_letter_code
_entity_poly.pdbx_strand_id
1 'polypeptide(L)'
;DVPGVLNADPRYFENAELLSHISYTEAIELSYYGASVIHPKTIQPLQQKEIPLLVKSFLNPENEGTIVGKDLKLTPEIPCYILKQNQILISLSSLDFSYIVEDNIRHIFGLLHDYKMKVSMIQNSAISFSVCIENNYNNLERLLLHLKAKYKLKSYEGVKLYTLRHYDDAAVKDIEKGKGILLKQVTPEIMQIITT
;
A
#
# COMPACT_ATOMS: atom_id res chain seq x y z
N ASP A 1 0.20 11.29 20.01
CA ASP A 1 -1.18 11.71 19.79
C ASP A 1 -2.11 10.54 19.41
N VAL A 2 -1.55 9.35 19.09
CA VAL A 2 -2.33 8.13 18.79
C VAL A 2 -2.33 7.17 19.97
N PRO A 3 -3.41 6.37 20.20
CA PRO A 3 -3.49 5.43 21.32
C PRO A 3 -2.53 4.25 21.17
N GLY A 4 -2.05 3.99 19.98
CA GLY A 4 -1.21 2.89 19.55
C GLY A 4 -1.35 2.68 18.04
N VAL A 5 -1.04 1.48 17.56
CA VAL A 5 -1.27 1.07 16.18
C VAL A 5 -2.69 0.55 16.07
N LEU A 6 -3.48 1.13 15.17
CA LEU A 6 -4.83 0.67 14.87
C LEU A 6 -4.83 -0.22 13.63
N ASN A 7 -5.80 -1.13 13.53
CA ASN A 7 -6.00 -1.98 12.36
C ASN A 7 -6.48 -1.20 11.12
N ALA A 8 -6.95 0.03 11.32
CA ALA A 8 -7.39 0.94 10.27
C ALA A 8 -7.21 2.41 10.67
N ASP A 9 -7.21 3.31 9.70
CA ASP A 9 -7.20 4.75 9.97
C ASP A 9 -8.63 5.20 10.35
N PRO A 10 -8.87 5.69 11.58
CA PRO A 10 -10.21 6.05 12.06
C PRO A 10 -10.84 7.22 11.29
N ARG A 11 -10.06 7.97 10.51
CA ARG A 11 -10.58 9.02 9.63
C ARG A 11 -11.38 8.46 8.44
N TYR A 12 -11.17 7.19 8.11
CA TYR A 12 -11.80 6.52 6.96
C TYR A 12 -12.57 5.26 7.34
N PHE A 13 -12.33 4.71 8.53
CA PHE A 13 -12.94 3.48 9.03
C PHE A 13 -13.42 3.71 10.46
N GLU A 14 -14.75 3.84 10.65
CA GLU A 14 -15.36 4.19 11.94
C GLU A 14 -15.08 3.18 13.07
N ASN A 15 -14.90 1.90 12.70
CA ASN A 15 -14.70 0.81 13.65
C ASN A 15 -13.22 0.38 13.74
N ALA A 16 -12.30 1.36 13.75
CA ALA A 16 -10.88 1.05 13.90
C ALA A 16 -10.58 0.57 15.33
N GLU A 17 -9.88 -0.58 15.45
CA GLU A 17 -9.55 -1.23 16.71
C GLU A 17 -8.05 -1.16 17.00
N LEU A 18 -7.70 -1.10 18.29
CA LEU A 18 -6.31 -1.09 18.75
C LEU A 18 -5.69 -2.47 18.62
N LEU A 19 -4.53 -2.55 18.00
CA LEU A 19 -3.69 -3.74 17.99
C LEU A 19 -2.76 -3.70 19.21
N SER A 20 -3.00 -4.56 20.19
CA SER A 20 -2.21 -4.58 21.42
C SER A 20 -0.79 -5.14 21.19
N HIS A 21 -0.65 -6.12 20.30
CA HIS A 21 0.63 -6.74 19.94
C HIS A 21 0.76 -6.93 18.44
N ILE A 22 1.93 -6.61 17.90
CA ILE A 22 2.31 -6.89 16.52
C ILE A 22 3.78 -7.28 16.44
N SER A 23 4.14 -8.10 15.45
CA SER A 23 5.54 -8.41 15.17
C SER A 23 6.25 -7.23 14.50
N TYR A 24 7.60 -7.23 14.51
CA TYR A 24 8.36 -6.26 13.71
C TYR A 24 8.03 -6.36 12.22
N THR A 25 7.87 -7.58 11.70
CA THR A 25 7.50 -7.81 10.30
C THR A 25 6.16 -7.17 10.00
N GLU A 26 5.15 -7.40 10.83
CA GLU A 26 3.83 -6.80 10.64
C GLU A 26 3.89 -5.27 10.67
N ALA A 27 4.63 -4.69 11.61
CA ALA A 27 4.79 -3.24 11.70
C ALA A 27 5.49 -2.65 10.45
N ILE A 28 6.48 -3.35 9.87
CA ILE A 28 7.14 -2.94 8.62
C ILE A 28 6.16 -3.03 7.45
N GLU A 29 5.42 -4.12 7.32
CA GLU A 29 4.44 -4.32 6.25
C GLU A 29 3.33 -3.25 6.29
N LEU A 30 2.71 -3.03 7.45
CA LEU A 30 1.71 -1.98 7.63
C LEU A 30 2.26 -0.61 7.22
N SER A 31 3.49 -0.29 7.63
CA SER A 31 4.14 0.98 7.29
C SER A 31 4.46 1.10 5.80
N TYR A 32 4.89 0.02 5.15
CA TYR A 32 5.17 -0.02 3.72
C TYR A 32 3.92 0.30 2.89
N TYR A 33 2.79 -0.28 3.26
CA TYR A 33 1.52 -0.05 2.58
C TYR A 33 0.90 1.32 2.89
N GLY A 34 1.35 2.03 3.93
CA GLY A 34 0.96 3.41 4.18
C GLY A 34 0.42 3.73 5.56
N ALA A 35 0.42 2.76 6.50
CA ALA A 35 0.15 3.07 7.90
C ALA A 35 1.26 3.97 8.46
N SER A 36 0.92 5.18 8.88
CA SER A 36 1.90 6.25 9.14
C SER A 36 2.35 6.36 10.60
N VAL A 37 1.97 5.41 11.48
CA VAL A 37 2.24 5.50 12.92
C VAL A 37 3.73 5.27 13.23
N ILE A 38 4.38 4.30 12.55
CA ILE A 38 5.78 3.95 12.79
C ILE A 38 6.54 3.99 11.46
N HIS A 39 7.67 4.67 11.42
CA HIS A 39 8.51 4.66 10.23
C HIS A 39 9.38 3.40 10.17
N PRO A 40 9.51 2.69 9.02
CA PRO A 40 10.29 1.45 8.92
C PRO A 40 11.74 1.57 9.41
N LYS A 41 12.38 2.72 9.19
CA LYS A 41 13.75 2.99 9.68
C LYS A 41 13.87 2.99 11.20
N THR A 42 12.79 3.23 11.94
CA THR A 42 12.76 3.12 13.40
C THR A 42 12.74 1.65 13.84
N ILE A 43 12.04 0.81 13.09
CA ILE A 43 11.88 -0.62 13.45
C ILE A 43 13.15 -1.41 13.20
N GLN A 44 13.87 -1.15 12.09
CA GLN A 44 15.05 -1.92 11.70
C GLN A 44 16.14 -2.06 12.79
N PRO A 45 16.62 -0.99 13.44
CA PRO A 45 17.62 -1.10 14.50
C PRO A 45 17.10 -1.80 15.77
N LEU A 46 15.80 -1.66 16.04
CA LEU A 46 15.17 -2.33 17.19
C LEU A 46 15.07 -3.83 16.96
N GLN A 47 14.65 -4.23 15.74
CA GLN A 47 14.58 -5.64 15.35
C GLN A 47 15.95 -6.33 15.44
N GLN A 48 17.03 -5.68 14.98
CA GLN A 48 18.39 -6.24 15.04
C GLN A 48 18.87 -6.51 16.47
N LYS A 49 18.41 -5.70 17.43
CA LYS A 49 18.77 -5.80 18.84
C LYS A 49 17.69 -6.47 19.69
N GLU A 50 16.60 -6.92 19.08
CA GLU A 50 15.43 -7.52 19.73
C GLU A 50 14.81 -6.62 20.84
N ILE A 51 14.88 -5.29 20.66
CA ILE A 51 14.36 -4.31 21.62
C ILE A 51 12.89 -4.04 21.30
N PRO A 52 11.93 -4.34 22.17
CA PRO A 52 10.53 -4.06 21.93
C PRO A 52 10.27 -2.56 21.86
N LEU A 53 9.37 -2.15 20.94
CA LEU A 53 8.89 -0.77 20.81
C LEU A 53 7.49 -0.69 21.39
N LEU A 54 7.29 0.25 22.31
CA LEU A 54 5.98 0.55 22.86
C LEU A 54 5.43 1.83 22.23
N VAL A 55 4.25 1.76 21.61
CA VAL A 55 3.54 2.89 21.03
C VAL A 55 2.36 3.24 21.89
N LYS A 56 2.38 4.43 22.52
CA LYS A 56 1.35 4.92 23.44
C LYS A 56 0.98 6.37 23.15
N SER A 57 -0.23 6.75 23.59
CA SER A 57 -0.61 8.17 23.62
C SER A 57 0.15 8.91 24.71
N PHE A 58 0.73 10.05 24.34
CA PHE A 58 1.33 10.95 25.33
C PHE A 58 0.27 11.58 26.27
N LEU A 59 -0.95 11.75 25.78
CA LEU A 59 -2.06 12.34 26.53
C LEU A 59 -2.66 11.38 27.57
N ASN A 60 -2.55 10.06 27.30
CA ASN A 60 -3.09 9.01 28.15
C ASN A 60 -2.05 7.90 28.34
N PRO A 61 -0.97 8.13 29.11
CA PRO A 61 0.15 7.20 29.23
C PRO A 61 -0.20 5.91 29.98
N GLU A 62 -1.31 5.92 30.74
CA GLU A 62 -1.80 4.76 31.48
C GLU A 62 -2.42 3.67 30.56
N ASN A 63 -2.82 4.05 29.33
CA ASN A 63 -3.34 3.07 28.39
C ASN A 63 -2.23 2.10 27.94
N GLU A 64 -2.59 0.85 27.69
CA GLU A 64 -1.63 -0.20 27.32
C GLU A 64 -0.87 0.10 26.04
N GLY A 65 -1.53 0.66 25.00
CA GLY A 65 -0.94 0.96 23.71
C GLY A 65 -0.68 -0.28 22.87
N THR A 66 0.34 -0.21 22.00
CA THR A 66 0.77 -1.32 21.14
C THR A 66 2.20 -1.71 21.46
N ILE A 67 2.45 -3.01 21.65
CA ILE A 67 3.79 -3.57 21.76
C ILE A 67 4.20 -4.16 20.41
N VAL A 68 5.32 -3.66 19.86
CA VAL A 68 5.96 -4.19 18.66
C VAL A 68 7.19 -4.98 19.06
N GLY A 69 7.26 -6.26 18.74
CA GLY A 69 8.37 -7.10 19.22
C GLY A 69 8.63 -8.34 18.38
N LYS A 70 9.61 -9.12 18.80
CA LYS A 70 9.99 -10.38 18.18
C LYS A 70 8.92 -11.44 18.44
N ASP A 71 8.59 -12.21 17.40
CA ASP A 71 7.70 -13.38 17.45
C ASP A 71 6.31 -13.12 18.08
N LEU A 72 5.90 -11.84 18.21
CA LEU A 72 4.56 -11.50 18.65
C LEU A 72 3.55 -11.80 17.54
N LYS A 73 2.38 -12.32 17.93
CA LYS A 73 1.25 -12.50 17.05
C LYS A 73 0.42 -11.23 17.00
N LEU A 74 -0.21 -10.99 15.85
CA LEU A 74 -1.21 -9.93 15.71
C LEU A 74 -2.32 -10.14 16.74
N THR A 75 -2.54 -9.16 17.61
CA THR A 75 -3.57 -9.25 18.66
C THR A 75 -4.34 -7.93 18.74
N PRO A 76 -5.67 -7.94 18.58
CA PRO A 76 -6.49 -9.08 18.13
C PRO A 76 -6.14 -9.53 16.71
N GLU A 77 -6.45 -10.79 16.38
CA GLU A 77 -6.27 -11.34 15.03
C GLU A 77 -7.47 -10.93 14.15
N ILE A 78 -7.37 -9.74 13.58
CA ILE A 78 -8.43 -9.09 12.77
C ILE A 78 -7.85 -8.52 11.48
N PRO A 79 -8.68 -8.30 10.45
CA PRO A 79 -8.26 -7.64 9.23
C PRO A 79 -7.70 -6.24 9.48
N CYS A 80 -6.59 -5.92 8.79
CA CYS A 80 -6.01 -4.59 8.79
C CYS A 80 -6.27 -3.89 7.45
N TYR A 81 -6.74 -2.63 7.51
CA TYR A 81 -7.15 -1.86 6.35
C TYR A 81 -6.25 -0.65 6.16
N ILE A 82 -5.67 -0.51 5.00
CA ILE A 82 -4.85 0.63 4.63
C ILE A 82 -5.42 1.26 3.38
N LEU A 83 -5.66 2.56 3.41
CA LEU A 83 -6.20 3.33 2.29
C LEU A 83 -5.19 4.39 1.84
N LYS A 84 -4.80 4.33 0.58
CA LYS A 84 -4.12 5.43 -0.11
C LYS A 84 -5.09 6.09 -1.08
N GLN A 85 -5.34 7.37 -0.85
CA GLN A 85 -6.17 8.20 -1.74
C GLN A 85 -5.33 8.90 -2.80
N ASN A 86 -6.00 9.49 -3.79
CA ASN A 86 -5.37 10.31 -4.83
C ASN A 86 -4.23 9.59 -5.56
N GLN A 87 -4.39 8.29 -5.76
CA GLN A 87 -3.45 7.49 -6.55
C GLN A 87 -3.74 7.63 -8.04
N ILE A 88 -2.79 7.22 -8.85
CA ILE A 88 -2.91 7.18 -10.30
C ILE A 88 -2.63 5.76 -10.77
N LEU A 89 -3.59 5.17 -11.46
CA LEU A 89 -3.40 3.89 -12.12
C LEU A 89 -3.05 4.13 -13.60
N ILE A 90 -1.89 3.65 -14.02
CA ILE A 90 -1.44 3.67 -15.41
C ILE A 90 -1.39 2.25 -15.92
N SER A 91 -2.07 1.96 -17.03
CA SER A 91 -2.01 0.68 -17.72
C SER A 91 -1.36 0.89 -19.08
N LEU A 92 -0.30 0.15 -19.35
CA LEU A 92 0.53 0.20 -20.54
C LEU A 92 0.39 -1.10 -21.33
N SER A 93 0.35 -1.02 -22.64
CA SER A 93 0.47 -2.18 -23.51
C SER A 93 1.36 -1.85 -24.71
N SER A 94 1.96 -2.87 -25.33
CA SER A 94 2.75 -2.67 -26.56
C SER A 94 1.89 -2.13 -27.70
N LEU A 95 2.51 -1.42 -28.64
CA LEU A 95 1.83 -0.88 -29.82
C LEU A 95 1.49 -1.96 -30.84
N ASP A 96 2.29 -3.02 -30.89
CA ASP A 96 2.29 -4.08 -31.90
C ASP A 96 1.89 -5.46 -31.36
N PHE A 97 1.30 -5.50 -30.16
CA PHE A 97 0.95 -6.73 -29.42
C PHE A 97 2.15 -7.61 -29.03
N SER A 98 3.37 -7.09 -29.10
CA SER A 98 4.55 -7.76 -28.56
C SER A 98 4.46 -7.94 -27.04
N TYR A 99 5.21 -8.90 -26.52
CA TYR A 99 5.27 -9.11 -25.06
C TYR A 99 5.92 -7.92 -24.34
N ILE A 100 5.43 -7.63 -23.15
CA ILE A 100 6.10 -6.75 -22.20
C ILE A 100 7.19 -7.55 -21.50
N VAL A 101 8.42 -7.38 -21.95
CA VAL A 101 9.60 -8.08 -21.46
C VAL A 101 10.45 -7.19 -20.53
N GLU A 102 11.53 -7.73 -20.00
CA GLU A 102 12.39 -7.07 -19.00
C GLU A 102 12.88 -5.69 -19.44
N ASP A 103 13.21 -5.52 -20.72
CA ASP A 103 13.65 -4.22 -21.26
C ASP A 103 12.55 -3.16 -21.24
N ASN A 104 11.30 -3.56 -21.45
CA ASN A 104 10.16 -2.67 -21.31
C ASN A 104 9.97 -2.25 -19.85
N ILE A 105 10.05 -3.22 -18.93
CA ILE A 105 9.92 -2.97 -17.49
C ILE A 105 11.04 -2.05 -17.02
N ARG A 106 12.29 -2.32 -17.41
CA ARG A 106 13.44 -1.45 -17.11
C ARG A 106 13.22 -0.03 -17.60
N HIS A 107 12.74 0.15 -18.82
CA HIS A 107 12.46 1.47 -19.38
C HIS A 107 11.34 2.19 -18.60
N ILE A 108 10.24 1.50 -18.29
CA ILE A 108 9.13 2.06 -17.51
C ILE A 108 9.61 2.51 -16.13
N PHE A 109 10.35 1.64 -15.40
CA PHE A 109 10.88 1.98 -14.09
C PHE A 109 11.92 3.11 -14.14
N GLY A 110 12.73 3.19 -15.21
CA GLY A 110 13.62 4.32 -15.43
C GLY A 110 12.86 5.63 -15.51
N LEU A 111 11.80 5.69 -16.30
CA LEU A 111 10.94 6.88 -16.37
C LEU A 111 10.25 7.19 -15.03
N LEU A 112 9.71 6.19 -14.33
CA LEU A 112 9.11 6.38 -13.02
C LEU A 112 10.11 6.98 -12.02
N HIS A 113 11.36 6.52 -12.03
CA HIS A 113 12.45 7.05 -11.22
C HIS A 113 12.79 8.50 -11.59
N ASP A 114 13.01 8.78 -12.88
CA ASP A 114 13.42 10.11 -13.37
C ASP A 114 12.36 11.17 -13.07
N TYR A 115 11.08 10.79 -13.15
CA TYR A 115 9.95 11.65 -12.78
C TYR A 115 9.58 11.60 -11.29
N LYS A 116 10.35 10.89 -10.45
CA LYS A 116 10.16 10.78 -8.99
C LYS A 116 8.79 10.26 -8.60
N MET A 117 8.24 9.33 -9.38
CA MET A 117 6.98 8.68 -9.05
C MET A 117 7.21 7.59 -8.00
N LYS A 118 6.43 7.60 -6.94
CA LYS A 118 6.45 6.54 -5.95
C LYS A 118 5.49 5.44 -6.36
N VAL A 119 6.00 4.23 -6.54
CA VAL A 119 5.21 3.05 -6.93
C VAL A 119 4.57 2.43 -5.70
N SER A 120 3.26 2.20 -5.76
CA SER A 120 2.46 1.58 -4.68
C SER A 120 2.03 0.16 -5.00
N MET A 121 1.78 -0.16 -6.28
CA MET A 121 1.35 -1.49 -6.73
C MET A 121 1.74 -1.71 -8.18
N ILE A 122 2.06 -2.95 -8.54
CA ILE A 122 2.44 -3.36 -9.88
C ILE A 122 1.69 -4.63 -10.23
N GLN A 123 1.21 -4.71 -11.48
CA GLN A 123 0.74 -5.94 -12.07
C GLN A 123 1.26 -6.08 -13.50
N ASN A 124 1.91 -7.20 -13.78
CA ASN A 124 2.39 -7.54 -15.12
C ASN A 124 1.55 -8.66 -15.73
N SER A 125 1.35 -8.61 -17.04
CA SER A 125 0.83 -9.70 -17.84
C SER A 125 1.66 -9.83 -19.12
N ALA A 126 1.35 -10.81 -19.99
CA ALA A 126 2.11 -11.03 -21.21
C ALA A 126 2.25 -9.78 -22.09
N ILE A 127 1.17 -9.02 -22.27
CA ILE A 127 1.10 -7.87 -23.20
C ILE A 127 0.75 -6.54 -22.51
N SER A 128 0.64 -6.52 -21.18
CA SER A 128 0.30 -5.30 -20.44
C SER A 128 1.06 -5.20 -19.13
N PHE A 129 1.29 -3.96 -18.72
CA PHE A 129 1.89 -3.60 -17.44
C PHE A 129 1.05 -2.52 -16.78
N SER A 130 0.58 -2.76 -15.58
CA SER A 130 -0.18 -1.79 -14.80
C SER A 130 0.61 -1.37 -13.58
N VAL A 131 0.61 -0.08 -13.28
CA VAL A 131 1.29 0.49 -12.12
C VAL A 131 0.41 1.52 -11.45
N CYS A 132 0.30 1.42 -10.13
CA CYS A 132 -0.33 2.42 -9.27
C CYS A 132 0.75 3.29 -8.64
N ILE A 133 0.65 4.59 -8.79
CA ILE A 133 1.69 5.55 -8.38
C ILE A 133 1.12 6.73 -7.60
N GLU A 134 2.01 7.37 -6.81
CA GLU A 134 1.79 8.67 -6.19
C GLU A 134 2.52 9.75 -6.99
N ASN A 135 1.84 10.88 -7.28
CA ASN A 135 2.42 12.03 -8.00
C ASN A 135 2.70 13.20 -7.04
N ASN A 136 3.75 13.08 -6.26
CA ASN A 136 4.10 14.08 -5.23
C ASN A 136 4.78 15.34 -5.78
N TYR A 137 5.21 15.34 -7.06
CA TYR A 137 6.02 16.40 -7.67
C TYR A 137 5.42 17.01 -8.93
N ASN A 138 4.14 16.76 -9.22
CA ASN A 138 3.41 17.27 -10.40
C ASN A 138 4.10 16.96 -11.76
N ASN A 139 4.74 15.80 -11.86
CA ASN A 139 5.44 15.39 -13.08
C ASN A 139 4.62 14.44 -13.97
N LEU A 140 3.35 14.21 -13.65
CA LEU A 140 2.52 13.21 -14.33
C LEU A 140 2.40 13.44 -15.83
N GLU A 141 2.06 14.65 -16.25
CA GLU A 141 1.86 14.96 -17.67
C GLU A 141 3.11 14.66 -18.51
N ARG A 142 4.29 15.01 -17.98
CA ARG A 142 5.58 14.75 -18.65
C ARG A 142 5.88 13.26 -18.72
N LEU A 143 5.61 12.52 -17.64
CA LEU A 143 5.73 11.06 -17.62
C LEU A 143 4.82 10.42 -18.68
N LEU A 144 3.53 10.80 -18.69
CA LEU A 144 2.55 10.25 -19.62
C LEU A 144 2.92 10.53 -21.08
N LEU A 145 3.50 11.71 -21.38
CA LEU A 145 3.97 12.05 -22.72
C LEU A 145 5.07 11.09 -23.18
N HIS A 146 6.08 10.80 -22.31
CA HIS A 146 7.17 9.88 -22.66
C HIS A 146 6.68 8.43 -22.77
N LEU A 147 5.78 8.00 -21.90
CA LEU A 147 5.21 6.66 -22.00
C LEU A 147 4.37 6.46 -23.26
N LYS A 148 3.56 7.47 -23.65
CA LYS A 148 2.75 7.43 -24.88
C LYS A 148 3.57 7.32 -26.16
N ALA A 149 4.81 7.78 -26.15
CA ALA A 149 5.71 7.65 -27.32
C ALA A 149 6.03 6.19 -27.66
N LYS A 150 5.91 5.26 -26.70
CA LYS A 150 6.35 3.87 -26.86
C LYS A 150 5.27 2.82 -26.54
N TYR A 151 4.20 3.22 -25.83
CA TYR A 151 3.15 2.32 -25.37
C TYR A 151 1.75 2.87 -25.65
N LYS A 152 0.78 1.98 -25.85
CA LYS A 152 -0.64 2.33 -25.67
C LYS A 152 -0.86 2.54 -24.17
N LEU A 153 -1.52 3.63 -23.80
CA LEU A 153 -1.65 4.05 -22.42
C LEU A 153 -3.11 4.34 -22.07
N LYS A 154 -3.54 3.82 -20.90
CA LYS A 154 -4.74 4.28 -20.20
C LYS A 154 -4.32 4.76 -18.80
N SER A 155 -4.85 5.88 -18.35
CA SER A 155 -4.61 6.40 -16.99
C SER A 155 -5.93 6.76 -16.32
N TYR A 156 -5.97 6.50 -15.01
CA TYR A 156 -7.07 6.87 -14.12
C TYR A 156 -6.46 7.63 -12.95
N GLU A 157 -6.88 8.87 -12.77
CA GLU A 157 -6.43 9.74 -11.70
C GLU A 157 -7.45 9.77 -10.55
N GLY A 158 -6.99 10.10 -9.35
CA GLY A 158 -7.85 10.18 -8.17
C GLY A 158 -8.36 8.82 -7.67
N VAL A 159 -7.77 7.71 -8.14
CA VAL A 159 -8.16 6.37 -7.68
C VAL A 159 -7.76 6.12 -6.24
N LYS A 160 -8.45 5.19 -5.60
CA LYS A 160 -8.18 4.73 -4.25
C LYS A 160 -7.52 3.35 -4.29
N LEU A 161 -6.41 3.19 -3.57
CA LEU A 161 -5.77 1.89 -3.36
C LEU A 161 -6.06 1.43 -1.95
N TYR A 162 -6.82 0.37 -1.83
CA TYR A 162 -7.05 -0.36 -0.57
C TYR A 162 -6.05 -1.50 -0.48
N THR A 163 -5.38 -1.64 0.65
CA THR A 163 -4.58 -2.82 1.00
C THR A 163 -5.18 -3.43 2.26
N LEU A 164 -5.55 -4.70 2.18
CA LEU A 164 -6.07 -5.48 3.30
C LEU A 164 -5.03 -6.55 3.65
N ARG A 165 -4.65 -6.61 4.92
CA ARG A 165 -3.84 -7.69 5.48
C ARG A 165 -4.68 -8.53 6.42
N HIS A 166 -4.38 -9.83 6.53
CA HIS A 166 -5.17 -10.78 7.34
C HIS A 166 -6.67 -10.73 7.01
N TYR A 167 -6.98 -10.52 5.72
CA TYR A 167 -8.34 -10.32 5.25
C TYR A 167 -9.18 -11.60 5.34
N ASP A 168 -10.46 -11.43 5.56
CA ASP A 168 -11.51 -12.44 5.45
C ASP A 168 -12.53 -12.03 4.37
N ASP A 169 -13.48 -12.91 4.10
CA ASP A 169 -14.52 -12.67 3.09
C ASP A 169 -15.42 -11.48 3.44
N ALA A 170 -15.62 -11.18 4.73
CA ALA A 170 -16.44 -10.06 5.16
C ALA A 170 -15.74 -8.73 4.89
N ALA A 171 -14.44 -8.63 5.23
CA ALA A 171 -13.60 -7.47 4.96
C ALA A 171 -13.52 -7.17 3.46
N VAL A 172 -13.39 -8.23 2.63
CA VAL A 172 -13.36 -8.09 1.16
C VAL A 172 -14.67 -7.53 0.64
N LYS A 173 -15.80 -8.11 1.04
CA LYS A 173 -17.14 -7.66 0.62
C LYS A 173 -17.41 -6.22 1.01
N ASP A 174 -16.97 -5.80 2.20
CA ASP A 174 -17.14 -4.43 2.68
C ASP A 174 -16.38 -3.43 1.80
N ILE A 175 -15.14 -3.74 1.46
CA ILE A 175 -14.33 -2.86 0.58
C ILE A 175 -14.87 -2.84 -0.85
N GLU A 176 -15.36 -3.94 -1.39
CA GLU A 176 -15.85 -4.02 -2.76
C GLU A 176 -17.25 -3.39 -2.95
N LYS A 177 -18.02 -3.29 -1.88
CA LYS A 177 -19.42 -2.85 -1.94
C LYS A 177 -19.57 -1.46 -2.56
N GLY A 178 -20.31 -1.40 -3.68
CA GLY A 178 -20.67 -0.15 -4.35
C GLY A 178 -19.54 0.58 -5.06
N LYS A 179 -18.37 -0.06 -5.24
CA LYS A 179 -17.20 0.57 -5.87
C LYS A 179 -16.91 -0.01 -7.26
N GLY A 180 -16.44 0.83 -8.17
CA GLY A 180 -15.91 0.41 -9.47
C GLY A 180 -14.49 -0.15 -9.32
N ILE A 181 -14.33 -1.47 -9.39
CA ILE A 181 -13.02 -2.12 -9.27
C ILE A 181 -12.29 -2.03 -10.60
N LEU A 182 -11.11 -1.42 -10.60
CA LEU A 182 -10.24 -1.30 -11.77
C LEU A 182 -9.19 -2.41 -11.80
N LEU A 183 -8.68 -2.81 -10.64
CA LEU A 183 -7.64 -3.82 -10.51
C LEU A 183 -7.70 -4.46 -9.13
N LYS A 184 -7.49 -5.77 -9.08
CA LYS A 184 -7.46 -6.55 -7.85
C LYS A 184 -6.28 -7.52 -7.90
N GLN A 185 -5.46 -7.54 -6.86
CA GLN A 185 -4.34 -8.47 -6.68
C GLN A 185 -4.48 -9.16 -5.33
N VAL A 186 -4.29 -10.47 -5.33
CA VAL A 186 -4.54 -11.31 -4.15
C VAL A 186 -3.35 -12.23 -3.92
N THR A 187 -2.89 -12.26 -2.68
CA THR A 187 -1.99 -13.28 -2.13
C THR A 187 -2.64 -13.89 -0.88
N PRO A 188 -2.12 -14.96 -0.29
CA PRO A 188 -2.71 -15.54 0.92
C PRO A 188 -2.86 -14.56 2.09
N GLU A 189 -1.96 -13.60 2.24
CA GLU A 189 -1.93 -12.67 3.38
C GLU A 189 -2.36 -11.24 3.03
N ILE A 190 -2.35 -10.88 1.75
CA ILE A 190 -2.55 -9.50 1.31
C ILE A 190 -3.49 -9.45 0.12
N MET A 191 -4.45 -8.56 0.19
CA MET A 191 -5.27 -8.19 -0.95
C MET A 191 -5.11 -6.69 -1.24
N GLN A 192 -4.90 -6.35 -2.50
CA GLN A 192 -4.88 -4.96 -2.96
C GLN A 192 -5.99 -4.74 -4.00
N ILE A 193 -6.74 -3.67 -3.82
CA ILE A 193 -7.88 -3.32 -4.69
C ILE A 193 -7.75 -1.85 -5.07
N ILE A 194 -7.80 -1.56 -6.38
CA ILE A 194 -7.85 -0.20 -6.91
C ILE A 194 -9.27 0.07 -7.39
N THR A 195 -9.84 1.16 -6.90
CA THR A 195 -11.21 1.57 -7.23
C THR A 195 -11.25 3.01 -7.74
N THR A 196 -12.30 3.32 -8.48
CA THR A 196 -12.70 4.70 -8.82
C THR A 196 -13.30 5.41 -7.62
#